data_16de7af2436b0881910f2d1e08043776
#
_entry.id   16de7af2436b0881910f2d1e08043776
#
_cell.length_a   1.000
_cell.length_b   1.000
_cell.length_c   1.000
_cell.angle_alpha   90.00
_cell.angle_beta   90.00
_cell.angle_gamma   90.00
#
_symmetry.space_group_name_H-M   'P 1'
#
loop_
_entity.id
_entity.type
_entity.pdbx_description
1 polymer ?
#
loop_
_entity_poly.entity_id
_entity_poly.type
_entity_poly.pdbx_seq_one_letter_code
_entity_poly.pdbx_strand_id
1 'polypeptide(L)'
;MADDRIQLLVIDASLFPEAVQSLNIKSVPTVVLEEQFRWTGSVPILEIIDAINTRDPATLGAQSLESILKEGQAGRLAGMMLEAGRIFPAFYDLLIHPKWPVRLGAMVVMEDIAGRNRAMADKAVTYLWEGFYRQSDPVRGDILYLFGEIGSRRAAPWIEEVLAKEDSEEVKEAAMEALEKMSKE
;
A
#
# COMPACT_ATOMS: atom_id res chain seq x y z
N MET A 1 -11.09 -34.33 -0.39
CA MET A 1 -10.11 -34.90 0.54
C MET A 1 -9.69 -33.75 1.46
N ALA A 2 -9.80 -33.91 2.78
CA ALA A 2 -9.24 -32.93 3.70
C ALA A 2 -7.70 -33.03 3.67
N ASP A 3 -7.00 -31.92 3.68
CA ASP A 3 -5.54 -31.88 3.78
C ASP A 3 -5.19 -31.79 5.28
N ASP A 4 -4.60 -32.84 5.81
CA ASP A 4 -4.27 -32.96 7.25
C ASP A 4 -3.24 -31.90 7.72
N ARG A 5 -2.63 -31.16 6.79
CA ARG A 5 -1.71 -30.04 7.09
C ARG A 5 -2.44 -28.74 7.39
N ILE A 6 -3.76 -28.67 7.12
CA ILE A 6 -4.57 -27.48 7.33
C ILE A 6 -5.54 -27.73 8.48
N GLN A 7 -5.41 -26.96 9.53
CA GLN A 7 -6.37 -26.94 10.64
C GLN A 7 -7.21 -25.67 10.56
N LEU A 8 -8.53 -25.83 10.50
CA LEU A 8 -9.47 -24.71 10.51
C LEU A 8 -10.20 -24.68 11.86
N LEU A 9 -10.09 -23.54 12.54
CA LEU A 9 -10.88 -23.25 13.74
C LEU A 9 -11.89 -22.14 13.39
N VAL A 10 -13.17 -22.41 13.58
CA VAL A 10 -14.25 -21.43 13.41
C VAL A 10 -14.74 -21.02 14.81
N ILE A 11 -14.69 -19.71 15.08
CA ILE A 11 -15.04 -19.13 16.38
C ILE A 11 -16.24 -18.19 16.19
N ASP A 12 -17.30 -18.40 16.97
CA ASP A 12 -18.40 -17.44 17.07
C ASP A 12 -17.96 -16.27 17.97
N ALA A 13 -17.83 -15.09 17.39
CA ALA A 13 -17.37 -13.90 18.08
C ALA A 13 -18.32 -13.44 19.22
N SER A 14 -19.60 -13.81 19.16
CA SER A 14 -20.58 -13.47 20.20
C SER A 14 -20.48 -14.38 21.43
N LEU A 15 -20.03 -15.60 21.23
CA LEU A 15 -19.90 -16.62 22.30
C LEU A 15 -18.51 -16.64 22.94
N PHE A 16 -17.48 -16.16 22.22
CA PHE A 16 -16.08 -16.20 22.65
C PHE A 16 -15.42 -14.81 22.58
N PRO A 17 -15.87 -13.84 23.41
CA PRO A 17 -15.33 -12.47 23.37
C PRO A 17 -13.84 -12.38 23.73
N GLU A 18 -13.31 -13.31 24.54
CA GLU A 18 -11.89 -13.39 24.86
C GLU A 18 -11.02 -13.71 23.64
N ALA A 19 -11.50 -14.54 22.72
CA ALA A 19 -10.80 -14.81 21.47
C ALA A 19 -10.81 -13.59 20.55
N VAL A 20 -11.91 -12.83 20.52
CA VAL A 20 -12.02 -11.56 19.78
C VAL A 20 -11.00 -10.55 20.29
N GLN A 21 -10.85 -10.43 21.60
CA GLN A 21 -9.89 -9.51 22.22
C GLN A 21 -8.44 -9.94 21.97
N SER A 22 -8.11 -11.22 22.20
CA SER A 22 -6.75 -11.73 22.05
C SER A 22 -6.23 -11.61 20.61
N LEU A 23 -7.10 -11.81 19.63
CA LEU A 23 -6.78 -11.68 18.22
C LEU A 23 -7.00 -10.25 17.67
N ASN A 24 -7.41 -9.30 18.50
CA ASN A 24 -7.73 -7.92 18.13
C ASN A 24 -8.69 -7.87 16.92
N ILE A 25 -9.78 -8.65 16.96
CA ILE A 25 -10.80 -8.70 15.92
C ILE A 25 -11.74 -7.50 16.09
N LYS A 26 -11.83 -6.64 15.06
CA LYS A 26 -12.66 -5.43 15.10
C LYS A 26 -14.01 -5.61 14.37
N SER A 27 -14.10 -6.57 13.46
CA SER A 27 -15.32 -6.89 12.71
C SER A 27 -15.31 -8.33 12.23
N VAL A 28 -16.49 -8.83 11.84
CA VAL A 28 -16.68 -10.18 11.30
C VAL A 28 -17.30 -10.10 9.90
N PRO A 29 -17.02 -11.05 9.01
CA PRO A 29 -16.09 -12.16 9.19
C PRO A 29 -14.63 -11.69 9.19
N THR A 30 -13.78 -12.35 9.98
CA THR A 30 -12.31 -12.18 9.92
C THR A 30 -11.68 -13.56 9.81
N VAL A 31 -10.76 -13.72 8.87
CA VAL A 31 -9.90 -14.90 8.74
C VAL A 31 -8.49 -14.51 9.14
N VAL A 32 -7.86 -15.31 9.99
CA VAL A 32 -6.47 -15.16 10.41
C VAL A 32 -5.72 -16.42 10.05
N LEU A 33 -4.59 -16.27 9.36
CA LEU A 33 -3.69 -17.37 9.03
C LEU A 33 -2.31 -17.08 9.63
N GLU A 34 -1.88 -17.92 10.58
CA GLU A 34 -0.55 -17.87 11.22
C GLU A 34 -0.18 -16.48 11.77
N GLU A 35 -1.17 -15.70 12.25
CA GLU A 35 -1.00 -14.33 12.76
C GLU A 35 -0.44 -13.33 11.73
N GLN A 36 0.14 -13.81 10.64
CA GLN A 36 0.76 -13.01 9.58
C GLN A 36 -0.27 -12.45 8.61
N PHE A 37 -1.24 -13.27 8.19
CA PHE A 37 -2.26 -12.87 7.22
C PHE A 37 -3.59 -12.64 7.91
N ARG A 38 -4.29 -11.59 7.48
CA ARG A 38 -5.61 -11.26 7.99
C ARG A 38 -6.49 -10.70 6.88
N TRP A 39 -7.69 -11.25 6.79
CA TRP A 39 -8.75 -10.78 5.90
C TRP A 39 -9.97 -10.41 6.74
N THR A 40 -10.46 -9.18 6.58
CA THR A 40 -11.57 -8.65 7.37
C THR A 40 -12.69 -8.16 6.46
N GLY A 41 -13.94 -8.53 6.75
CA GLY A 41 -15.13 -8.17 6.01
C GLY A 41 -15.36 -8.95 4.73
N SER A 42 -14.32 -9.39 4.05
CA SER A 42 -14.34 -10.23 2.85
C SER A 42 -13.47 -11.46 3.06
N VAL A 43 -13.88 -12.58 2.47
CA VAL A 43 -13.13 -13.86 2.54
C VAL A 43 -12.74 -14.27 1.11
N PRO A 44 -11.62 -13.74 0.57
CA PRO A 44 -11.17 -14.04 -0.78
C PRO A 44 -10.52 -15.43 -0.82
N ILE A 45 -11.30 -16.47 -1.08
CA ILE A 45 -10.88 -17.87 -0.96
C ILE A 45 -9.62 -18.18 -1.78
N LEU A 46 -9.52 -17.67 -3.01
CA LEU A 46 -8.36 -17.92 -3.86
C LEU A 46 -7.08 -17.28 -3.28
N GLU A 47 -7.17 -16.06 -2.76
CA GLU A 47 -6.05 -15.39 -2.11
C GLU A 47 -5.62 -16.12 -0.82
N ILE A 48 -6.59 -16.64 -0.05
CA ILE A 48 -6.30 -17.43 1.15
C ILE A 48 -5.57 -18.73 0.76
N ILE A 49 -6.01 -19.41 -0.31
CA ILE A 49 -5.35 -20.61 -0.81
C ILE A 49 -3.91 -20.29 -1.27
N ASP A 50 -3.72 -19.18 -1.97
CA ASP A 50 -2.39 -18.74 -2.40
C ASP A 50 -1.49 -18.43 -1.19
N ALA A 51 -2.01 -17.74 -0.17
CA ALA A 51 -1.29 -17.47 1.05
C ALA A 51 -0.91 -18.77 1.81
N ILE A 52 -1.81 -19.76 1.86
CA ILE A 52 -1.52 -21.08 2.45
C ILE A 52 -0.38 -21.78 1.71
N ASN A 53 -0.35 -21.69 0.40
CA ASN A 53 0.64 -22.40 -0.42
C ASN A 53 2.00 -21.70 -0.48
N THR A 54 2.01 -20.37 -0.55
CA THR A 54 3.22 -19.59 -0.81
C THR A 54 3.85 -19.01 0.44
N ARG A 55 3.05 -18.72 1.47
CA ARG A 55 3.44 -17.95 2.64
C ARG A 55 4.03 -16.58 2.29
N ASP A 56 3.73 -16.08 1.10
CA ASP A 56 4.26 -14.81 0.59
C ASP A 56 3.20 -13.72 0.70
N PRO A 57 3.37 -12.71 1.59
CA PRO A 57 2.41 -11.63 1.74
C PRO A 57 2.31 -10.73 0.51
N ALA A 58 3.24 -10.80 -0.43
CA ALA A 58 3.17 -10.06 -1.68
C ALA A 58 2.09 -10.57 -2.65
N THR A 59 1.47 -11.72 -2.35
CA THR A 59 0.31 -12.25 -3.09
C THR A 59 -1.02 -11.63 -2.65
N LEU A 60 -1.03 -10.83 -1.59
CA LEU A 60 -2.23 -10.12 -1.15
C LEU A 60 -2.73 -9.15 -2.23
N GLY A 61 -4.02 -9.23 -2.54
CA GLY A 61 -4.67 -8.33 -3.50
C GLY A 61 -4.95 -6.94 -2.94
N ALA A 62 -5.26 -5.99 -3.82
CA ALA A 62 -5.49 -4.60 -3.46
C ALA A 62 -6.58 -4.42 -2.38
N GLN A 63 -7.67 -5.21 -2.44
CA GLN A 63 -8.74 -5.15 -1.44
C GLN A 63 -8.27 -5.56 -0.04
N SER A 64 -7.42 -6.56 0.07
CA SER A 64 -6.86 -7.01 1.34
C SER A 64 -5.89 -5.98 1.91
N LEU A 65 -5.04 -5.39 1.06
CA LEU A 65 -4.14 -4.30 1.45
C LEU A 65 -4.93 -3.05 1.86
N GLU A 66 -6.00 -2.69 1.14
CA GLU A 66 -6.90 -1.59 1.51
C GLU A 66 -7.55 -1.82 2.89
N SER A 67 -7.94 -3.07 3.19
CA SER A 67 -8.51 -3.42 4.50
C SER A 67 -7.51 -3.20 5.64
N ILE A 68 -6.24 -3.54 5.44
CA ILE A 68 -5.16 -3.27 6.41
C ILE A 68 -5.03 -1.75 6.66
N LEU A 69 -5.09 -0.93 5.60
CA LEU A 69 -5.04 0.53 5.73
C LEU A 69 -6.27 1.08 6.49
N LYS A 70 -7.46 0.60 6.18
CA LYS A 70 -8.71 0.99 6.88
C LYS A 70 -8.70 0.65 8.38
N GLU A 71 -7.98 -0.39 8.76
CA GLU A 71 -7.76 -0.75 10.17
C GLU A 71 -6.72 0.14 10.88
N GLY A 72 -6.12 1.10 10.17
CA GLY A 72 -5.07 1.98 10.71
C GLY A 72 -3.71 1.29 10.84
N GLN A 73 -3.46 0.23 10.08
CA GLN A 73 -2.25 -0.59 10.18
C GLN A 73 -1.23 -0.29 9.06
N ALA A 74 -1.09 0.97 8.66
CA ALA A 74 -0.14 1.39 7.62
C ALA A 74 1.31 0.99 7.96
N GLY A 75 1.75 1.20 9.19
CA GLY A 75 3.09 0.81 9.64
C GLY A 75 3.33 -0.72 9.59
N ARG A 76 2.29 -1.54 9.84
CA ARG A 76 2.38 -2.99 9.66
C ARG A 76 2.58 -3.35 8.19
N LEU A 77 1.82 -2.72 7.29
CA LEU A 77 1.94 -2.98 5.85
C LEU A 77 3.32 -2.57 5.32
N ALA A 78 3.86 -1.43 5.77
CA ALA A 78 5.23 -1.03 5.46
C ALA A 78 6.25 -2.06 5.98
N GLY A 79 6.09 -2.54 7.21
CA GLY A 79 6.92 -3.59 7.80
C GLY A 79 6.93 -4.87 6.96
N MET A 80 5.76 -5.37 6.54
CA MET A 80 5.64 -6.56 5.70
C MET A 80 6.40 -6.41 4.37
N MET A 81 6.31 -5.24 3.71
CA MET A 81 7.04 -4.97 2.47
C MET A 81 8.55 -4.87 2.70
N LEU A 82 8.98 -4.23 3.79
CA LEU A 82 10.39 -4.12 4.15
C LEU A 82 11.02 -5.48 4.47
N GLU A 83 10.31 -6.34 5.19
CA GLU A 83 10.74 -7.72 5.47
C GLU A 83 10.83 -8.56 4.18
N ALA A 84 9.85 -8.40 3.28
CA ALA A 84 9.86 -9.06 1.97
C ALA A 84 10.89 -8.46 1.00
N GLY A 85 11.49 -7.30 1.30
CA GLY A 85 12.46 -6.60 0.46
C GLY A 85 11.89 -6.06 -0.86
N ARG A 86 10.56 -5.91 -0.96
CA ARG A 86 9.88 -5.45 -2.18
C ARG A 86 8.54 -4.78 -1.89
N ILE A 87 8.16 -3.83 -2.75
CA ILE A 87 6.80 -3.31 -2.82
C ILE A 87 5.88 -4.40 -3.37
N PHE A 88 4.73 -4.61 -2.73
CA PHE A 88 3.77 -5.61 -3.20
C PHE A 88 3.11 -5.15 -4.50
N PRO A 89 2.93 -6.03 -5.50
CA PRO A 89 2.37 -5.63 -6.80
C PRO A 89 1.03 -4.92 -6.70
N ALA A 90 0.09 -5.44 -5.91
CA ALA A 90 -1.23 -4.85 -5.74
C ALA A 90 -1.22 -3.53 -4.93
N PHE A 91 -0.12 -3.18 -4.28
CA PHE A 91 0.00 -1.93 -3.54
C PHE A 91 0.07 -0.70 -4.46
N TYR A 92 0.60 -0.86 -5.67
CA TYR A 92 0.64 0.23 -6.65
C TYR A 92 -0.76 0.74 -7.01
N ASP A 93 -1.78 -0.15 -7.02
CA ASP A 93 -3.17 0.23 -7.26
C ASP A 93 -3.73 1.13 -6.17
N LEU A 94 -3.22 1.02 -4.93
CA LEU A 94 -3.62 1.87 -3.82
C LEU A 94 -3.01 3.27 -3.92
N LEU A 95 -1.78 3.39 -4.43
CA LEU A 95 -1.10 4.67 -4.64
C LEU A 95 -1.78 5.56 -5.69
N ILE A 96 -2.49 4.95 -6.65
CA ILE A 96 -3.24 5.65 -7.69
C ILE A 96 -4.76 5.49 -7.53
N HIS A 97 -5.22 5.04 -6.36
CA HIS A 97 -6.64 4.74 -6.13
C HIS A 97 -7.50 6.01 -6.25
N PRO A 98 -8.71 5.96 -6.89
CA PRO A 98 -9.55 7.14 -7.09
C PRO A 98 -10.04 7.77 -5.79
N LYS A 99 -10.20 6.99 -4.71
CA LYS A 99 -10.61 7.49 -3.39
C LYS A 99 -9.40 8.02 -2.62
N TRP A 100 -9.39 9.32 -2.33
CA TRP A 100 -8.32 9.98 -1.60
C TRP A 100 -7.93 9.33 -0.26
N PRO A 101 -8.86 8.89 0.63
CA PRO A 101 -8.46 8.26 1.89
C PRO A 101 -7.64 6.97 1.71
N VAL A 102 -7.85 6.24 0.61
CA VAL A 102 -7.08 5.03 0.29
C VAL A 102 -5.67 5.44 -0.15
N ARG A 103 -5.55 6.43 -1.06
CA ARG A 103 -4.26 6.95 -1.49
C ARG A 103 -3.45 7.51 -0.32
N LEU A 104 -4.09 8.32 0.55
CA LEU A 104 -3.44 8.86 1.73
C LEU A 104 -2.84 7.77 2.61
N GLY A 105 -3.60 6.69 2.89
CA GLY A 105 -3.08 5.55 3.63
C GLY A 105 -1.89 4.88 2.94
N ALA A 106 -1.93 4.76 1.61
CA ALA A 106 -0.83 4.19 0.83
C ALA A 106 0.40 5.14 0.80
N MET A 107 0.18 6.46 0.74
CA MET A 107 1.27 7.45 0.81
C MET A 107 2.01 7.35 2.15
N VAL A 108 1.30 7.25 3.27
CA VAL A 108 1.91 7.05 4.60
C VAL A 108 2.78 5.79 4.64
N VAL A 109 2.34 4.69 4.01
CA VAL A 109 3.16 3.48 3.88
C VAL A 109 4.44 3.74 3.07
N MET A 110 4.33 4.45 1.95
CA MET A 110 5.49 4.77 1.11
C MET A 110 6.48 5.71 1.81
N GLU A 111 6.00 6.66 2.59
CA GLU A 111 6.84 7.54 3.41
C GLU A 111 7.63 6.75 4.46
N ASP A 112 6.97 5.82 5.18
CA ASP A 112 7.66 4.93 6.13
C ASP A 112 8.72 4.07 5.42
N ILE A 113 8.39 3.50 4.25
CA ILE A 113 9.35 2.75 3.45
C ILE A 113 10.51 3.64 2.99
N ALA A 114 10.23 4.84 2.50
CA ALA A 114 11.26 5.78 2.04
C ALA A 114 12.23 6.16 3.16
N GLY A 115 11.70 6.43 4.37
CA GLY A 115 12.50 6.75 5.55
C GLY A 115 13.39 5.61 6.02
N ARG A 116 13.00 4.35 5.79
CA ARG A 116 13.72 3.15 6.26
C ARG A 116 14.55 2.48 5.16
N ASN A 117 14.09 2.53 3.91
CA ASN A 117 14.76 1.95 2.75
C ASN A 117 14.43 2.73 1.46
N ARG A 118 15.10 3.86 1.29
CA ARG A 118 14.92 4.74 0.12
C ARG A 118 15.10 4.02 -1.22
N ALA A 119 16.08 3.12 -1.31
CA ALA A 119 16.34 2.37 -2.54
C ALA A 119 15.17 1.45 -2.93
N MET A 120 14.41 0.95 -1.96
CA MET A 120 13.21 0.18 -2.22
C MET A 120 12.06 1.08 -2.67
N ALA A 121 11.87 2.24 -2.01
CA ALA A 121 10.86 3.21 -2.40
C ALA A 121 11.10 3.77 -3.81
N ASP A 122 12.36 4.00 -4.21
CA ASP A 122 12.75 4.49 -5.54
C ASP A 122 12.26 3.59 -6.69
N LYS A 123 12.03 2.29 -6.42
CA LYS A 123 11.48 1.38 -7.42
C LYS A 123 10.04 1.75 -7.82
N ALA A 124 9.27 2.37 -6.93
CA ALA A 124 7.91 2.80 -7.22
C ALA A 124 7.86 3.99 -8.18
N VAL A 125 8.89 4.81 -8.20
CA VAL A 125 8.93 6.05 -9.00
C VAL A 125 8.74 5.78 -10.49
N THR A 126 9.42 4.78 -11.05
CA THR A 126 9.28 4.41 -12.47
C THR A 126 7.86 3.92 -12.77
N TYR A 127 7.31 3.06 -11.93
CA TYR A 127 5.95 2.54 -12.13
C TYR A 127 4.90 3.66 -12.12
N LEU A 128 4.98 4.57 -11.15
CA LEU A 128 4.05 5.69 -11.03
C LEU A 128 4.17 6.65 -12.20
N TRP A 129 5.40 6.89 -12.69
CA TRP A 129 5.63 7.75 -13.85
C TRP A 129 5.04 7.18 -15.15
N GLU A 130 5.16 5.88 -15.42
CA GLU A 130 4.62 5.24 -16.62
C GLU A 130 3.09 5.43 -16.75
N GLY A 131 2.40 5.60 -15.63
CA GLY A 131 0.96 5.84 -15.59
C GLY A 131 0.54 7.30 -15.40
N PHE A 132 1.47 8.22 -15.15
CA PHE A 132 1.23 9.57 -14.64
C PHE A 132 0.20 10.37 -15.44
N TYR A 133 0.39 10.52 -16.74
CA TYR A 133 -0.49 11.32 -17.59
C TYR A 133 -1.87 10.70 -17.85
N ARG A 134 -2.11 9.48 -17.41
CA ARG A 134 -3.43 8.84 -17.45
C ARG A 134 -4.26 9.09 -16.19
N GLN A 135 -3.65 9.67 -15.16
CA GLN A 135 -4.30 9.95 -13.89
C GLN A 135 -4.99 11.32 -13.89
N SER A 136 -5.98 11.48 -12.99
CA SER A 136 -6.57 12.79 -12.71
C SER A 136 -5.60 13.72 -11.99
N ASP A 137 -5.82 15.03 -12.06
CA ASP A 137 -4.96 16.03 -11.43
C ASP A 137 -4.68 15.77 -9.95
N PRO A 138 -5.68 15.44 -9.10
CA PRO A 138 -5.41 15.12 -7.71
C PRO A 138 -4.50 13.90 -7.51
N VAL A 139 -4.62 12.89 -8.38
CA VAL A 139 -3.74 11.71 -8.31
C VAL A 139 -2.34 12.05 -8.79
N ARG A 140 -2.22 12.88 -9.83
CA ARG A 140 -0.92 13.38 -10.32
C ARG A 140 -0.20 14.22 -9.27
N GLY A 141 -0.93 15.08 -8.57
CA GLY A 141 -0.41 15.84 -7.43
C GLY A 141 0.15 14.93 -6.34
N ASP A 142 -0.62 13.91 -5.93
CA ASP A 142 -0.17 12.92 -4.92
C ASP A 142 1.07 12.13 -5.39
N ILE A 143 1.18 11.79 -6.67
CA ILE A 143 2.37 11.14 -7.23
C ILE A 143 3.60 12.06 -7.15
N LEU A 144 3.45 13.33 -7.52
CA LEU A 144 4.53 14.33 -7.43
C LEU A 144 4.98 14.54 -5.98
N TYR A 145 4.02 14.63 -5.05
CA TYR A 145 4.32 14.67 -3.63
C TYR A 145 5.19 13.48 -3.20
N LEU A 146 4.80 12.26 -3.58
CA LEU A 146 5.60 11.06 -3.28
C LEU A 146 7.00 11.11 -3.91
N PHE A 147 7.16 11.66 -5.10
CA PHE A 147 8.49 11.81 -5.70
C PHE A 147 9.37 12.73 -4.87
N GLY A 148 8.80 13.79 -4.32
CA GLY A 148 9.47 14.68 -3.36
C GLY A 148 9.85 13.96 -2.06
N GLU A 149 8.92 13.18 -1.48
CA GLU A 149 9.16 12.43 -0.23
C GLU A 149 10.21 11.32 -0.39
N ILE A 150 10.23 10.64 -1.53
CA ILE A 150 11.23 9.63 -1.84
C ILE A 150 12.58 10.28 -2.12
N GLY A 151 12.60 11.51 -2.63
CA GLY A 151 13.81 12.24 -3.01
C GLY A 151 14.57 11.57 -4.16
N SER A 152 13.83 10.98 -5.11
CA SER A 152 14.42 10.24 -6.22
C SER A 152 15.03 11.17 -7.25
N ARG A 153 16.36 11.18 -7.38
CA ARG A 153 17.05 11.96 -8.43
C ARG A 153 16.60 11.60 -9.84
N ARG A 154 16.06 10.41 -10.03
CA ARG A 154 15.49 9.95 -11.32
C ARG A 154 14.22 10.71 -11.68
N ALA A 155 13.44 11.13 -10.67
CA ALA A 155 12.19 11.86 -10.90
C ALA A 155 12.41 13.33 -11.31
N ALA A 156 13.54 13.95 -10.95
CA ALA A 156 13.77 15.37 -11.18
C ALA A 156 13.54 15.82 -12.64
N PRO A 157 14.13 15.18 -13.69
CA PRO A 157 13.88 15.57 -15.07
C PRO A 157 12.42 15.37 -15.49
N TRP A 158 11.71 14.41 -14.91
CA TRP A 158 10.28 14.20 -15.19
C TRP A 158 9.40 15.28 -14.55
N ILE A 159 9.74 15.70 -13.33
CA ILE A 159 9.04 16.80 -12.65
C ILE A 159 9.27 18.13 -13.41
N GLU A 160 10.49 18.37 -13.91
CA GLU A 160 10.80 19.53 -14.74
C GLU A 160 10.01 19.51 -16.07
N GLU A 161 9.83 18.32 -16.66
CA GLU A 161 8.99 18.15 -17.85
C GLU A 161 7.51 18.51 -17.55
N VAL A 162 7.00 18.09 -16.39
CA VAL A 162 5.64 18.46 -15.95
C VAL A 162 5.53 19.98 -15.84
N LEU A 163 6.46 20.65 -15.17
CA LEU A 163 6.44 22.12 -15.06
C LEU A 163 6.44 22.85 -16.41
N ALA A 164 7.13 22.29 -17.40
CA ALA A 164 7.24 22.90 -18.72
C ALA A 164 6.01 22.70 -19.62
N LYS A 165 5.23 21.62 -19.41
CA LYS A 165 4.19 21.18 -20.36
C LYS A 165 2.78 21.13 -19.76
N GLU A 166 2.67 21.18 -18.44
CA GLU A 166 1.39 21.00 -17.74
C GLU A 166 0.56 22.30 -17.82
N ASP A 167 -0.76 22.14 -17.95
CA ASP A 167 -1.70 23.26 -17.95
C ASP A 167 -2.38 23.46 -16.59
N SER A 168 -2.50 22.39 -15.78
CA SER A 168 -3.11 22.43 -14.46
C SER A 168 -2.20 23.12 -13.45
N GLU A 169 -2.65 24.25 -12.89
CA GLU A 169 -1.91 24.98 -11.86
C GLU A 169 -1.70 24.15 -10.58
N GLU A 170 -2.69 23.32 -10.20
CA GLU A 170 -2.58 22.41 -9.05
C GLU A 170 -1.43 21.42 -9.23
N VAL A 171 -1.28 20.83 -10.42
CA VAL A 171 -0.22 19.87 -10.71
C VAL A 171 1.15 20.58 -10.82
N LYS A 172 1.19 21.80 -11.35
CA LYS A 172 2.43 22.61 -11.36
C LYS A 172 2.90 22.95 -9.96
N GLU A 173 1.98 23.36 -9.07
CA GLU A 173 2.30 23.66 -7.68
C GLU A 173 2.91 22.44 -6.99
N ALA A 174 2.26 21.26 -7.11
CA ALA A 174 2.79 20.02 -6.58
C ALA A 174 4.17 19.65 -7.15
N ALA A 175 4.42 19.93 -8.42
CA ALA A 175 5.72 19.70 -9.05
C ALA A 175 6.81 20.65 -8.51
N MET A 176 6.48 21.93 -8.28
CA MET A 176 7.41 22.88 -7.65
C MET A 176 7.77 22.47 -6.24
N GLU A 177 6.78 22.09 -5.43
CA GLU A 177 6.98 21.63 -4.06
C GLU A 177 7.87 20.37 -4.00
N ALA A 178 7.64 19.41 -4.92
CA ALA A 178 8.44 18.22 -5.02
C ALA A 178 9.93 18.53 -5.31
N LEU A 179 10.22 19.42 -6.27
CA LEU A 179 11.59 19.84 -6.58
C LEU A 179 12.24 20.61 -5.43
N GLU A 180 11.47 21.49 -4.78
CA GLU A 180 11.98 22.23 -3.61
C GLU A 180 12.38 21.26 -2.48
N LYS A 181 11.55 20.26 -2.22
CA LYS A 181 11.86 19.25 -1.20
C LYS A 181 13.10 18.44 -1.54
N MET A 182 13.21 17.97 -2.78
CA MET A 182 14.38 17.22 -3.25
C MET A 182 15.69 18.04 -3.21
N SER A 183 15.61 19.37 -3.29
CA SER A 183 16.78 20.25 -3.22
C SER A 183 17.33 20.46 -1.82
N LYS A 184 16.52 20.17 -0.78
CA LYS A 184 16.86 20.34 0.63
C LYS A 184 17.52 19.10 1.25
N GLU A 185 17.52 17.96 0.55
CA GLU A 185 18.12 16.69 0.98
C GLU A 185 19.47 16.44 0.31
#